data_cb6ef195a53e88cec47160a870028ab5
#
_entry.id   cb6ef195a53e88cec47160a870028ab5
#
_cell.length_a   1.000
_cell.length_b   1.000
_cell.length_c   1.000
_cell.angle_alpha   90.00
_cell.angle_beta   90.00
_cell.angle_gamma   90.00
#
_symmetry.space_group_name_H-M   'P 1'
#
loop_
_entity.id
_entity.type
_entity.pdbx_description
1 polymer ?
#
loop_
_entity_poly.entity_id
_entity_poly.type
_entity_poly.pdbx_seq_one_letter_code
_entity_poly.pdbx_strand_id
1 'polypeptide(L)'
;MHREEITLCGHKLSLFQAEKADCPLIVFHSFSDEGEAVYQELRKQNAPECNFLSIAIHDWQREMSPWYAPALSKDGEAFSGGADAYLESLLSAILPWAEERIHGKASFMGIAGYSLAGLFALYAMYKTDVFSRVAGMSGSFWFPGFKEFCKENTMKSLPEKLYLSIGDKESKTRHPILKTMQENTEELFGYFRSLGIPCKYELNPGNHFQDVNLRCAKGILELLR
;
A
#
# COMPACT_ATOMS: atom_id res chain seq x y z
N MET A 1 21.93 -9.07 8.11
CA MET A 1 20.61 -8.40 8.05
C MET A 1 20.22 -7.98 9.45
N HIS A 2 20.04 -6.71 9.69
CA HIS A 2 19.61 -6.17 10.97
C HIS A 2 18.10 -5.90 10.94
N ARG A 3 17.37 -6.34 11.97
CA ARG A 3 15.95 -6.05 12.17
C ARG A 3 15.78 -5.26 13.45
N GLU A 4 15.05 -4.19 13.41
CA GLU A 4 14.70 -3.39 14.58
C GLU A 4 13.18 -3.29 14.72
N GLU A 5 12.67 -3.40 15.94
CA GLU A 5 11.24 -3.29 16.24
C GLU A 5 10.99 -2.25 17.30
N ILE A 6 9.90 -1.49 17.14
CA ILE A 6 9.45 -0.50 18.11
C ILE A 6 7.92 -0.36 18.04
N THR A 7 7.33 0.15 19.09
CA THR A 7 5.98 0.72 19.05
C THR A 7 6.09 2.24 19.02
N LEU A 8 5.61 2.85 17.94
CA LEU A 8 5.64 4.30 17.72
C LEU A 8 4.29 4.77 17.17
N CYS A 9 3.77 5.87 17.67
CA CYS A 9 2.44 6.40 17.31
C CYS A 9 1.30 5.37 17.46
N GLY A 10 1.43 4.41 18.39
CA GLY A 10 0.44 3.35 18.61
C GLY A 10 0.59 2.13 17.66
N HIS A 11 1.56 2.13 16.73
CA HIS A 11 1.77 1.06 15.75
C HIS A 11 3.03 0.26 16.07
N LYS A 12 2.97 -1.06 15.87
CA LYS A 12 4.17 -1.90 15.84
C LYS A 12 4.87 -1.71 14.50
N LEU A 13 6.12 -1.29 14.56
CA LEU A 13 7.00 -1.11 13.41
C LEU A 13 8.06 -2.21 13.41
N SER A 14 8.34 -2.77 12.24
CA SER A 14 9.47 -3.68 12.01
C SER A 14 10.27 -3.18 10.83
N LEU A 15 11.49 -2.70 11.08
CA LEU A 15 12.42 -2.23 10.05
C LEU A 15 13.46 -3.31 9.75
N PHE A 16 13.46 -3.81 8.52
CA PHE A 16 14.48 -4.70 7.97
C PHE A 16 15.47 -3.85 7.18
N GLN A 17 16.67 -3.72 7.68
CA GLN A 17 17.66 -2.81 7.12
C GLN A 17 18.46 -3.49 6.00
N ALA A 18 18.75 -2.73 4.95
CA ALA A 18 19.70 -3.09 3.91
C ALA A 18 21.13 -3.07 4.47
N GLU A 19 22.01 -3.92 3.93
CA GLU A 19 23.43 -3.91 4.26
C GLU A 19 24.18 -2.80 3.50
N LYS A 20 23.73 -2.51 2.26
CA LYS A 20 24.30 -1.44 1.43
C LYS A 20 23.69 -0.10 1.80
N ALA A 21 24.52 0.92 1.68
CA ALA A 21 24.06 2.31 1.79
C ALA A 21 23.18 2.69 0.61
N ASP A 22 22.35 3.70 0.84
CA ASP A 22 21.50 4.36 -0.16
C ASP A 22 20.49 3.43 -0.87
N CYS A 23 20.16 2.30 -0.24
CA CYS A 23 19.09 1.44 -0.71
C CYS A 23 17.72 2.11 -0.56
N PRO A 24 16.74 1.81 -1.44
CA PRO A 24 15.39 2.35 -1.32
C PRO A 24 14.74 1.97 0.01
N LEU A 25 13.78 2.77 0.46
CA LEU A 25 12.92 2.49 1.61
C LEU A 25 11.50 2.15 1.12
N ILE A 26 11.06 0.93 1.36
CA ILE A 26 9.69 0.49 1.08
C ILE A 26 8.89 0.49 2.38
N VAL A 27 7.83 1.28 2.41
CA VAL A 27 6.86 1.34 3.51
C VAL A 27 5.69 0.44 3.19
N PHE A 28 5.50 -0.59 3.97
CA PHE A 28 4.44 -1.58 3.80
C PHE A 28 3.46 -1.55 4.97
N HIS A 29 2.18 -1.39 4.67
CA HIS A 29 1.11 -1.40 5.66
C HIS A 29 0.45 -2.77 5.69
N SER A 30 0.43 -3.39 6.86
CA SER A 30 -0.18 -4.69 7.13
C SER A 30 -1.33 -4.60 8.14
N PHE A 31 -2.28 -5.52 8.03
CA PHE A 31 -3.42 -5.59 8.96
C PHE A 31 -2.98 -6.03 10.38
N SER A 32 -2.00 -6.92 10.44
CA SER A 32 -1.42 -7.38 11.70
C SER A 32 0.12 -7.42 11.58
N ASP A 33 0.75 -8.56 11.67
CA ASP A 33 2.21 -8.72 11.67
C ASP A 33 2.70 -9.54 10.45
N GLU A 34 2.04 -9.37 9.29
CA GLU A 34 2.40 -10.08 8.06
C GLU A 34 3.71 -9.60 7.43
N GLY A 35 4.26 -8.48 7.89
CA GLY A 35 5.43 -7.84 7.29
C GLY A 35 6.64 -8.76 7.17
N GLU A 36 6.92 -9.57 8.19
CA GLU A 36 8.02 -10.53 8.10
C GLU A 36 7.78 -11.58 7.00
N ALA A 37 6.57 -12.12 6.90
CA ALA A 37 6.25 -13.12 5.89
C ALA A 37 6.37 -12.55 4.47
N VAL A 38 5.97 -11.30 4.25
CA VAL A 38 6.15 -10.59 2.98
C VAL A 38 7.64 -10.35 2.70
N TYR A 39 8.41 -9.93 3.69
CA TYR A 39 9.86 -9.75 3.54
C TYR A 39 10.56 -11.04 3.18
N GLN A 40 10.23 -12.17 3.83
CA GLN A 40 10.78 -13.48 3.50
C GLN A 40 10.41 -13.90 2.07
N GLU A 41 9.20 -13.56 1.62
CA GLU A 41 8.79 -13.84 0.24
C GLU A 41 9.58 -13.01 -0.79
N LEU A 42 9.88 -11.73 -0.48
CA LEU A 42 10.79 -10.90 -1.29
C LEU A 42 12.19 -11.54 -1.40
N ARG A 43 12.72 -12.05 -0.29
CA ARG A 43 14.03 -12.72 -0.27
C ARG A 43 14.05 -13.98 -1.12
N LYS A 44 12.99 -14.80 -1.07
CA LYS A 44 12.85 -16.00 -1.93
C LYS A 44 12.82 -15.65 -3.42
N GLN A 45 12.26 -14.49 -3.78
CA GLN A 45 12.20 -14.02 -5.15
C GLN A 45 13.47 -13.27 -5.61
N ASN A 46 14.54 -13.27 -4.80
CA ASN A 46 15.79 -12.57 -5.07
C ASN A 46 15.55 -11.08 -5.39
N ALA A 47 14.66 -10.42 -4.62
CA ALA A 47 14.42 -9.00 -4.76
C ALA A 47 15.70 -8.19 -4.59
N PRO A 48 15.87 -7.07 -5.31
CA PRO A 48 16.90 -6.10 -5.03
C PRO A 48 16.91 -5.71 -3.54
N GLU A 49 18.10 -5.41 -3.03
CA GLU A 49 18.25 -5.02 -1.64
C GLU A 49 17.51 -3.70 -1.36
N CYS A 50 16.75 -3.67 -0.28
CA CYS A 50 16.00 -2.51 0.15
C CYS A 50 15.87 -2.47 1.67
N ASN A 51 15.65 -1.29 2.21
CA ASN A 51 15.11 -1.12 3.55
C ASN A 51 13.60 -1.37 3.49
N PHE A 52 13.10 -2.24 4.34
CA PHE A 52 11.68 -2.61 4.35
C PHE A 52 11.08 -2.28 5.72
N LEU A 53 10.22 -1.28 5.76
CA LEU A 53 9.48 -0.87 6.95
C LEU A 53 8.08 -1.45 6.90
N SER A 54 7.79 -2.42 7.74
CA SER A 54 6.43 -2.91 7.96
C SER A 54 5.78 -2.20 9.13
N ILE A 55 4.55 -1.76 8.93
CA ILE A 55 3.73 -1.06 9.92
C ILE A 55 2.45 -1.86 10.12
N ALA A 56 2.25 -2.41 11.32
CA ALA A 56 1.01 -3.08 11.70
C ALA A 56 -0.05 -2.04 12.09
N ILE A 57 -1.13 -1.99 11.34
CA ILE A 57 -2.22 -1.02 11.53
C ILE A 57 -3.28 -1.61 12.46
N HIS A 58 -3.52 -0.96 13.59
CA HIS A 58 -4.48 -1.44 14.59
C HIS A 58 -5.90 -0.96 14.31
N ASP A 59 -6.08 0.30 13.99
CA ASP A 59 -7.40 0.87 13.68
C ASP A 59 -7.61 0.90 12.15
N TRP A 60 -7.73 -0.31 11.58
CA TRP A 60 -7.72 -0.55 10.14
C TRP A 60 -8.78 0.25 9.38
N GLN A 61 -10.04 0.21 9.85
CA GLN A 61 -11.15 0.88 9.18
C GLN A 61 -11.03 2.40 9.25
N ARG A 62 -10.40 2.93 10.29
CA ARG A 62 -10.20 4.36 10.43
C ARG A 62 -8.98 4.84 9.65
N GLU A 63 -7.82 4.28 9.92
CA GLU A 63 -6.55 4.83 9.48
C GLU A 63 -6.26 4.59 8.00
N MET A 64 -6.85 3.53 7.42
CA MET A 64 -6.68 3.22 6.00
C MET A 64 -7.82 3.76 5.13
N SER A 65 -8.83 4.45 5.70
CA SER A 65 -9.93 5.03 4.94
C SER A 65 -9.84 6.56 4.85
N PRO A 66 -9.99 7.12 3.63
CA PRO A 66 -9.88 8.57 3.41
C PRO A 66 -10.99 9.41 4.05
N TRP A 67 -12.19 8.87 4.11
CA TRP A 67 -13.39 9.52 4.66
C TRP A 67 -14.38 8.48 5.19
N TYR A 68 -15.46 8.97 5.77
CA TYR A 68 -16.52 8.10 6.25
C TYR A 68 -17.19 7.31 5.12
N ALA A 69 -17.36 6.03 5.35
CA ALA A 69 -18.21 5.16 4.55
C ALA A 69 -18.90 4.12 5.44
N PRO A 70 -20.14 3.69 5.11
CA PRO A 70 -20.84 2.69 5.90
C PRO A 70 -20.13 1.34 5.81
N ALA A 71 -20.36 0.49 6.81
CA ALA A 71 -19.87 -0.87 6.83
C ALA A 71 -20.35 -1.68 5.61
N LEU A 72 -19.55 -2.62 5.14
CA LEU A 72 -19.91 -3.53 4.05
C LEU A 72 -20.96 -4.57 4.44
N SER A 73 -21.10 -4.83 5.73
CA SER A 73 -22.07 -5.77 6.26
C SER A 73 -22.80 -5.18 7.46
N LYS A 74 -23.95 -5.76 7.79
CA LYS A 74 -24.83 -5.29 8.89
C LYS A 74 -24.11 -5.32 10.26
N ASP A 75 -23.22 -6.29 10.45
CA ASP A 75 -22.48 -6.49 11.71
C ASP A 75 -21.02 -6.01 11.62
N GLY A 76 -20.65 -5.34 10.52
CA GLY A 76 -19.31 -4.79 10.31
C GLY A 76 -19.13 -3.40 10.92
N GLU A 77 -17.89 -2.98 11.03
CA GLU A 77 -17.54 -1.62 11.43
C GLU A 77 -17.58 -0.68 10.22
N ALA A 78 -18.04 0.55 10.45
CA ALA A 78 -17.97 1.62 9.47
C ALA A 78 -16.54 2.13 9.30
N PHE A 79 -16.25 2.66 8.14
CA PHE A 79 -14.99 3.35 7.85
C PHE A 79 -15.12 4.79 8.35
N SER A 80 -14.24 5.23 9.25
CA SER A 80 -14.41 6.53 9.91
C SER A 80 -13.56 7.68 9.37
N GLY A 81 -12.68 7.42 8.38
CA GLY A 81 -11.99 8.49 7.65
C GLY A 81 -10.84 9.15 8.40
N GLY A 82 -9.89 8.36 8.91
CA GLY A 82 -8.72 8.84 9.66
C GLY A 82 -7.39 8.85 8.88
N ALA A 83 -7.42 8.59 7.57
CA ALA A 83 -6.21 8.45 6.76
C ALA A 83 -5.31 9.70 6.78
N ASP A 84 -5.87 10.92 6.83
CA ASP A 84 -5.07 12.15 6.88
C ASP A 84 -4.28 12.26 8.19
N ALA A 85 -4.90 11.97 9.33
CA ALA A 85 -4.23 12.02 10.63
C ALA A 85 -3.15 10.93 10.76
N TYR A 86 -3.43 9.73 10.22
CA TYR A 86 -2.43 8.67 10.15
C TYR A 86 -1.26 9.06 9.23
N LEU A 87 -1.54 9.61 8.05
CA LEU A 87 -0.49 10.08 7.13
C LEU A 87 0.39 11.16 7.75
N GLU A 88 -0.18 12.08 8.53
CA GLU A 88 0.59 13.07 9.28
C GLU A 88 1.56 12.40 10.27
N SER A 89 1.10 11.41 11.04
CA SER A 89 1.95 10.64 11.96
C SER A 89 3.03 9.85 11.21
N LEU A 90 2.68 9.27 10.05
CA LEU A 90 3.63 8.58 9.19
C LEU A 90 4.76 9.51 8.73
N LEU A 91 4.40 10.69 8.23
CA LEU A 91 5.37 11.65 7.69
C LEU A 91 6.20 12.36 8.76
N SER A 92 5.59 12.69 9.91
CA SER A 92 6.24 13.51 10.95
C SER A 92 7.02 12.72 12.00
N ALA A 93 6.71 11.44 12.17
CA ALA A 93 7.35 10.62 13.22
C ALA A 93 7.90 9.28 12.71
N ILE A 94 7.09 8.51 11.96
CA ILE A 94 7.46 7.14 11.60
C ILE A 94 8.56 7.12 10.53
N LEU A 95 8.43 7.91 9.47
CA LEU A 95 9.47 7.99 8.44
C LEU A 95 10.78 8.57 8.97
N PRO A 96 10.80 9.69 9.71
CA PRO A 96 12.04 10.17 10.32
C PRO A 96 12.72 9.12 11.20
N TRP A 97 11.95 8.37 12.00
CA TRP A 97 12.50 7.28 12.80
C TRP A 97 13.19 6.20 11.93
N ALA A 98 12.59 5.84 10.80
CA ALA A 98 13.18 4.84 9.89
C ALA A 98 14.41 5.40 9.16
N GLU A 99 14.34 6.64 8.68
CA GLU A 99 15.44 7.31 7.96
C GLU A 99 16.70 7.46 8.81
N GLU A 100 16.58 7.71 10.12
CA GLU A 100 17.72 7.77 11.05
C GLU A 100 18.44 6.42 11.23
N ARG A 101 17.81 5.31 10.84
CA ARG A 101 18.26 3.94 11.10
C ARG A 101 18.73 3.18 9.86
N ILE A 102 18.39 3.66 8.69
CA ILE A 102 18.88 3.09 7.43
C ILE A 102 20.32 3.53 7.17
N HIS A 103 21.05 2.75 6.39
CA HIS A 103 22.41 3.05 6.02
C HIS A 103 22.44 4.05 4.85
N GLY A 104 22.90 5.27 5.08
CA GLY A 104 22.90 6.36 4.10
C GLY A 104 21.54 7.02 3.96
N LYS A 105 21.12 7.35 2.74
CA LYS A 105 19.82 7.94 2.41
C LYS A 105 19.06 7.01 1.48
N ALA A 106 17.74 6.95 1.65
CA ALA A 106 16.89 6.21 0.70
C ALA A 106 17.01 6.82 -0.70
N SER A 107 17.40 6.01 -1.69
CA SER A 107 17.48 6.46 -3.10
C SER A 107 16.11 6.83 -3.66
N PHE A 108 15.05 6.21 -3.15
CA PHE A 108 13.65 6.59 -3.29
C PHE A 108 12.84 6.00 -2.14
N MET A 109 11.63 6.53 -1.92
CA MET A 109 10.65 5.94 -1.03
C MET A 109 9.49 5.36 -1.82
N GLY A 110 9.13 4.11 -1.50
CA GLY A 110 7.95 3.45 -2.03
C GLY A 110 6.93 3.18 -0.94
N ILE A 111 5.64 3.26 -1.29
CA ILE A 111 4.54 2.88 -0.40
C ILE A 111 3.77 1.72 -1.00
N ALA A 112 3.44 0.73 -0.17
CA ALA A 112 2.76 -0.48 -0.61
C ALA A 112 1.72 -0.94 0.42
N GLY A 113 0.60 -1.47 -0.05
CA GLY A 113 -0.42 -2.02 0.81
C GLY A 113 -1.34 -2.99 0.09
N TYR A 114 -1.97 -3.86 0.88
CA TYR A 114 -2.98 -4.82 0.43
C TYR A 114 -4.38 -4.37 0.88
N SER A 115 -5.40 -4.63 0.08
CA SER A 115 -6.78 -4.34 0.45
C SER A 115 -7.01 -2.84 0.76
N LEU A 116 -7.49 -2.49 1.94
CA LEU A 116 -7.70 -1.10 2.36
C LEU A 116 -6.37 -0.31 2.46
N ALA A 117 -5.27 -0.97 2.84
CA ALA A 117 -3.95 -0.34 2.78
C ALA A 117 -3.48 -0.08 1.33
N GLY A 118 -3.95 -0.85 0.36
CA GLY A 118 -3.75 -0.55 -1.07
C GLY A 118 -4.51 0.70 -1.51
N LEU A 119 -5.71 0.92 -0.98
CA LEU A 119 -6.47 2.17 -1.15
C LEU A 119 -5.70 3.35 -0.54
N PHE A 120 -5.21 3.20 0.70
CA PHE A 120 -4.42 4.22 1.38
C PHE A 120 -3.14 4.57 0.62
N ALA A 121 -2.44 3.59 0.07
CA ALA A 121 -1.23 3.84 -0.73
C ALA A 121 -1.51 4.75 -1.94
N LEU A 122 -2.63 4.53 -2.64
CA LEU A 122 -3.05 5.40 -3.74
C LEU A 122 -3.54 6.77 -3.23
N TYR A 123 -4.23 6.81 -2.11
CA TYR A 123 -4.66 8.07 -1.49
C TYR A 123 -3.45 8.96 -1.14
N ALA A 124 -2.39 8.37 -0.61
CA ALA A 124 -1.17 9.07 -0.24
C ALA A 124 -0.53 9.83 -1.42
N MET A 125 -0.64 9.35 -2.68
CA MET A 125 -0.14 10.07 -3.87
C MET A 125 -0.74 11.47 -4.05
N TYR A 126 -1.95 11.67 -3.57
CA TYR A 126 -2.66 12.96 -3.68
C TYR A 126 -2.33 13.90 -2.52
N LYS A 127 -1.81 13.36 -1.43
CA LYS A 127 -1.59 14.10 -0.17
C LYS A 127 -0.13 14.48 0.05
N THR A 128 0.82 13.70 -0.49
CA THR A 128 2.25 13.92 -0.33
C THR A 128 3.02 13.55 -1.60
N ASP A 129 4.20 14.11 -1.78
CA ASP A 129 5.17 13.81 -2.85
C ASP A 129 6.35 12.95 -2.35
N VAL A 130 6.31 12.50 -1.10
CA VAL A 130 7.38 11.71 -0.47
C VAL A 130 7.55 10.34 -1.15
N PHE A 131 6.46 9.73 -1.62
CA PHE A 131 6.48 8.40 -2.22
C PHE A 131 6.51 8.49 -3.74
N SER A 132 7.68 8.24 -4.33
CA SER A 132 7.82 8.25 -5.80
C SER A 132 7.34 6.95 -6.46
N ARG A 133 7.17 5.86 -5.70
CA ARG A 133 6.69 4.57 -6.22
C ARG A 133 5.60 3.99 -5.33
N VAL A 134 4.52 3.51 -5.95
CA VAL A 134 3.30 3.14 -5.23
C VAL A 134 2.78 1.78 -5.69
N ALA A 135 2.41 0.90 -4.74
CA ALA A 135 1.78 -0.38 -5.04
C ALA A 135 0.49 -0.60 -4.24
N GLY A 136 -0.62 -0.73 -4.97
CA GLY A 136 -1.92 -1.12 -4.42
C GLY A 136 -2.28 -2.54 -4.85
N MET A 137 -2.04 -3.53 -3.98
CA MET A 137 -2.35 -4.94 -4.25
C MET A 137 -3.75 -5.28 -3.75
N SER A 138 -4.59 -5.82 -4.62
CA SER A 138 -6.01 -6.13 -4.32
C SER A 138 -6.70 -4.96 -3.59
N GLY A 139 -6.38 -3.73 -4.03
CA GLY A 139 -6.80 -2.51 -3.34
C GLY A 139 -8.31 -2.35 -3.26
N SER A 140 -8.82 -1.83 -2.15
CA SER A 140 -10.24 -1.60 -1.91
C SER A 140 -10.80 -0.46 -2.77
N PHE A 141 -10.57 -0.49 -4.09
CA PHE A 141 -10.97 0.59 -5.01
C PHE A 141 -12.49 0.62 -5.30
N TRP A 142 -13.24 -0.27 -4.65
CA TRP A 142 -14.68 -0.18 -4.50
C TRP A 142 -15.12 0.91 -3.51
N PHE A 143 -14.19 1.51 -2.75
CA PHE A 143 -14.49 2.48 -1.71
C PHE A 143 -15.29 3.65 -2.28
N PRO A 144 -16.43 4.04 -1.63
CA PRO A 144 -17.36 5.02 -2.20
C PRO A 144 -16.68 6.37 -2.50
N GLY A 145 -16.80 6.85 -3.73
CA GLY A 145 -16.25 8.15 -4.17
C GLY A 145 -14.76 8.14 -4.48
N PHE A 146 -14.04 7.01 -4.31
CA PHE A 146 -12.57 7.01 -4.47
C PHE A 146 -12.13 7.20 -5.93
N LYS A 147 -12.83 6.61 -6.89
CA LYS A 147 -12.52 6.82 -8.31
C LYS A 147 -12.74 8.28 -8.75
N GLU A 148 -13.83 8.85 -8.30
CA GLU A 148 -14.18 10.25 -8.51
C GLU A 148 -13.11 11.15 -7.89
N PHE A 149 -12.74 10.88 -6.64
CA PHE A 149 -11.64 11.58 -5.96
C PHE A 149 -10.34 11.54 -6.78
N CYS A 150 -9.96 10.39 -7.30
CA CYS A 150 -8.75 10.26 -8.12
C CYS A 150 -8.82 11.12 -9.40
N LYS A 151 -9.98 11.25 -10.03
CA LYS A 151 -10.16 12.00 -11.28
C LYS A 151 -10.33 13.51 -11.08
N GLU A 152 -10.88 13.92 -9.95
CA GLU A 152 -11.21 15.31 -9.63
C GLU A 152 -10.08 16.04 -8.89
N ASN A 153 -9.12 15.31 -8.34
CA ASN A 153 -8.01 15.90 -7.59
C ASN A 153 -6.69 15.76 -8.35
N THR A 154 -5.76 16.67 -8.06
CA THR A 154 -4.41 16.65 -8.61
C THR A 154 -3.45 16.04 -7.60
N MET A 155 -2.62 15.09 -8.04
CA MET A 155 -1.55 14.54 -7.24
C MET A 155 -0.48 15.60 -6.93
N LYS A 156 0.19 15.49 -5.78
CA LYS A 156 1.29 16.40 -5.41
C LYS A 156 2.47 16.26 -6.39
N SER A 157 2.78 15.03 -6.79
CA SER A 157 3.69 14.70 -7.88
C SER A 157 3.21 13.43 -8.59
N LEU A 158 3.54 13.27 -9.87
CA LEU A 158 3.28 12.01 -10.55
C LEU A 158 4.28 10.96 -10.06
N PRO A 159 3.84 9.77 -9.65
CA PRO A 159 4.76 8.72 -9.26
C PRO A 159 5.58 8.23 -10.45
N GLU A 160 6.84 7.88 -10.19
CA GLU A 160 7.74 7.26 -11.18
C GLU A 160 7.26 5.86 -11.59
N LYS A 161 6.55 5.19 -10.70
CA LYS A 161 6.02 3.85 -10.93
C LYS A 161 4.79 3.58 -10.07
N LEU A 162 3.80 2.97 -10.70
CA LEU A 162 2.57 2.50 -10.05
C LEU A 162 2.32 1.03 -10.37
N TYR A 163 2.03 0.23 -9.35
CA TYR A 163 1.61 -1.16 -9.51
C TYR A 163 0.22 -1.37 -8.93
N LEU A 164 -0.66 -1.96 -9.73
CA LEU A 164 -1.99 -2.37 -9.32
C LEU A 164 -2.19 -3.86 -9.59
N SER A 165 -2.82 -4.56 -8.69
CA SER A 165 -3.17 -5.95 -8.93
C SER A 165 -4.50 -6.33 -8.26
N ILE A 166 -5.09 -7.42 -8.76
CA ILE A 166 -6.29 -8.01 -8.17
C ILE A 166 -6.32 -9.52 -8.47
N GLY A 167 -7.08 -10.29 -7.70
CA GLY A 167 -7.33 -11.69 -7.98
C GLY A 167 -8.51 -11.89 -8.94
N ASP A 168 -8.40 -12.85 -9.87
CA ASP A 168 -9.37 -13.16 -10.92
C ASP A 168 -10.72 -13.70 -10.39
N LYS A 169 -10.80 -13.98 -9.09
CA LYS A 169 -12.02 -14.44 -8.40
C LYS A 169 -12.54 -13.45 -7.37
N GLU A 170 -11.88 -12.31 -7.16
CA GLU A 170 -12.30 -11.33 -6.12
C GLU A 170 -13.66 -10.70 -6.44
N SER A 171 -13.93 -10.42 -7.71
CA SER A 171 -15.24 -9.90 -8.16
C SER A 171 -16.32 -10.96 -8.32
N LYS A 172 -15.98 -12.26 -8.13
CA LYS A 172 -16.95 -13.38 -8.19
C LYS A 172 -17.70 -13.51 -6.87
N THR A 173 -18.41 -12.47 -6.49
CA THR A 173 -19.18 -12.38 -5.24
C THR A 173 -20.61 -11.90 -5.51
N ARG A 174 -21.55 -12.21 -4.59
CA ARG A 174 -22.90 -11.66 -4.62
C ARG A 174 -23.01 -10.26 -4.00
N HIS A 175 -21.95 -9.80 -3.32
CA HIS A 175 -21.96 -8.49 -2.69
C HIS A 175 -21.93 -7.38 -3.75
N PRO A 176 -22.92 -6.47 -3.79
CA PRO A 176 -23.08 -5.52 -4.90
C PRO A 176 -21.90 -4.55 -5.06
N ILE A 177 -21.22 -4.21 -3.98
CA ILE A 177 -20.04 -3.33 -4.01
C ILE A 177 -18.78 -4.13 -4.38
N LEU A 178 -18.51 -5.26 -3.73
CA LEU A 178 -17.28 -6.01 -3.94
C LEU A 178 -17.16 -6.61 -5.35
N LYS A 179 -18.27 -6.88 -6.03
CA LYS A 179 -18.23 -7.34 -7.43
C LYS A 179 -17.62 -6.34 -8.41
N THR A 180 -17.53 -5.05 -8.04
CA THR A 180 -16.96 -4.00 -8.89
C THR A 180 -15.44 -3.87 -8.75
N MET A 181 -14.79 -4.64 -7.87
CA MET A 181 -13.35 -4.48 -7.57
C MET A 181 -12.46 -4.55 -8.78
N GLN A 182 -12.67 -5.55 -9.66
CA GLN A 182 -11.83 -5.71 -10.85
C GLN A 182 -12.03 -4.55 -11.83
N GLU A 183 -13.28 -4.22 -12.14
CA GLU A 183 -13.63 -3.11 -13.03
C GLU A 183 -13.04 -1.78 -12.52
N ASN A 184 -13.19 -1.50 -11.22
CA ASN A 184 -12.64 -0.29 -10.62
C ASN A 184 -11.11 -0.24 -10.69
N THR A 185 -10.43 -1.38 -10.47
CA THR A 185 -8.97 -1.46 -10.57
C THR A 185 -8.50 -1.22 -12.01
N GLU A 186 -9.17 -1.83 -12.99
CA GLU A 186 -8.87 -1.66 -14.42
C GLU A 186 -9.14 -0.23 -14.90
N GLU A 187 -10.20 0.39 -14.43
CA GLU A 187 -10.54 1.79 -14.73
C GLU A 187 -9.48 2.75 -14.18
N LEU A 188 -9.08 2.58 -12.91
CA LEU A 188 -8.00 3.38 -12.32
C LEU A 188 -6.66 3.15 -13.03
N PHE A 189 -6.35 1.91 -13.39
CA PHE A 189 -5.15 1.60 -14.18
C PHE A 189 -5.15 2.36 -15.52
N GLY A 190 -6.27 2.33 -16.25
CA GLY A 190 -6.42 3.07 -17.50
C GLY A 190 -6.27 4.59 -17.30
N TYR A 191 -6.89 5.11 -16.25
CA TYR A 191 -6.81 6.52 -15.88
C TYR A 191 -5.37 6.97 -15.58
N PHE A 192 -4.65 6.26 -14.71
CA PHE A 192 -3.27 6.63 -14.38
C PHE A 192 -2.32 6.53 -15.57
N ARG A 193 -2.52 5.53 -16.43
CA ARG A 193 -1.78 5.46 -17.70
C ARG A 193 -2.05 6.64 -18.62
N SER A 194 -3.28 7.14 -18.68
CA SER A 194 -3.63 8.31 -19.49
C SER A 194 -2.94 9.59 -19.01
N LEU A 195 -2.54 9.64 -17.73
CA LEU A 195 -1.73 10.73 -17.16
C LEU A 195 -0.23 10.58 -17.44
N GLY A 196 0.19 9.54 -18.17
CA GLY A 196 1.61 9.28 -18.46
C GLY A 196 2.38 8.57 -17.35
N ILE A 197 1.70 8.08 -16.29
CA ILE A 197 2.35 7.35 -15.20
C ILE A 197 2.77 5.96 -15.69
N PRO A 198 4.04 5.54 -15.50
CA PRO A 198 4.46 4.16 -15.70
C PRO A 198 3.71 3.23 -14.76
N CYS A 199 2.65 2.60 -15.26
CA CYS A 199 1.73 1.79 -14.48
C CYS A 199 1.68 0.35 -14.99
N LYS A 200 1.81 -0.62 -14.08
CA LYS A 200 1.61 -2.05 -14.34
C LYS A 200 0.36 -2.56 -13.64
N TYR A 201 -0.41 -3.35 -14.36
CA TYR A 201 -1.55 -4.10 -13.83
C TYR A 201 -1.29 -5.60 -13.91
N GLU A 202 -1.62 -6.32 -12.84
CA GLU A 202 -1.49 -7.77 -12.79
C GLU A 202 -2.78 -8.43 -12.28
N LEU A 203 -3.34 -9.34 -13.07
CA LEU A 203 -4.45 -10.20 -12.66
C LEU A 203 -3.86 -11.50 -12.09
N ASN A 204 -3.97 -11.67 -10.78
CA ASN A 204 -3.47 -12.86 -10.08
C ASN A 204 -4.55 -13.96 -10.04
N PRO A 205 -4.18 -15.26 -10.04
CA PRO A 205 -5.15 -16.32 -9.81
C PRO A 205 -5.68 -16.27 -8.36
N GLY A 206 -6.99 -16.55 -8.19
CA GLY A 206 -7.60 -16.75 -6.87
C GLY A 206 -8.40 -15.57 -6.31
N ASN A 207 -8.92 -15.76 -5.09
CA ASN A 207 -9.73 -14.78 -4.38
C ASN A 207 -8.88 -13.82 -3.53
N HIS A 208 -9.55 -12.93 -2.79
CA HIS A 208 -8.92 -11.89 -1.97
C HIS A 208 -7.96 -12.41 -0.88
N PHE A 209 -8.14 -13.63 -0.40
CA PHE A 209 -7.37 -14.19 0.70
C PHE A 209 -6.32 -15.20 0.25
N GLN A 210 -6.16 -15.39 -1.04
CA GLN A 210 -5.24 -16.38 -1.62
C GLN A 210 -3.89 -15.74 -1.94
N ASP A 211 -2.81 -16.37 -1.48
CA ASP A 211 -1.42 -16.00 -1.78
C ASP A 211 -1.09 -14.52 -1.45
N VAL A 212 -1.68 -13.96 -0.39
CA VAL A 212 -1.56 -12.54 -0.03
C VAL A 212 -0.10 -12.10 0.06
N ASN A 213 0.74 -12.83 0.80
CA ASN A 213 2.16 -12.49 0.97
C ASN A 213 2.92 -12.51 -0.37
N LEU A 214 2.63 -13.49 -1.23
CA LEU A 214 3.20 -13.57 -2.56
C LEU A 214 2.79 -12.38 -3.44
N ARG A 215 1.51 -11.99 -3.41
CA ARG A 215 1.00 -10.83 -4.15
C ARG A 215 1.59 -9.53 -3.65
N CYS A 216 1.74 -9.38 -2.32
CA CYS A 216 2.43 -8.23 -1.73
C CYS A 216 3.89 -8.17 -2.19
N ALA A 217 4.61 -9.28 -2.11
CA ALA A 217 6.00 -9.36 -2.56
C ALA A 217 6.15 -9.03 -4.06
N LYS A 218 5.25 -9.50 -4.91
CA LYS A 218 5.24 -9.14 -6.35
C LYS A 218 5.09 -7.64 -6.58
N GLY A 219 4.15 -7.00 -5.89
CA GLY A 219 3.95 -5.55 -6.01
C GLY A 219 5.17 -4.77 -5.56
N ILE A 220 5.75 -5.14 -4.42
CA ILE A 220 6.96 -4.50 -3.91
C ILE A 220 8.16 -4.75 -4.83
N LEU A 221 8.33 -5.98 -5.33
CA LEU A 221 9.38 -6.31 -6.30
C LEU A 221 9.28 -5.46 -7.57
N GLU A 222 8.06 -5.15 -8.02
CA GLU A 222 7.86 -4.26 -9.17
C GLU A 222 8.32 -2.83 -8.83
N LEU A 223 8.10 -2.34 -7.60
CA LEU A 223 8.61 -1.03 -7.20
C LEU A 223 10.13 -0.97 -7.14
N LEU A 224 10.80 -2.09 -6.86
CA LEU A 224 12.26 -2.18 -6.73
C LEU A 224 13.00 -2.28 -8.08
N ARG A 225 12.29 -2.55 -9.15
CA ARG A 225 12.81 -2.61 -10.54
C ARG A 225 12.67 -1.28 -11.24
#